data_140751ad1d67cede936fc97e12d61836
#
_entry.id   140751ad1d67cede936fc97e12d61836
#
_cell.length_a   1.000
_cell.length_b   1.000
_cell.length_c   1.000
_cell.angle_alpha   90.00
_cell.angle_beta   90.00
_cell.angle_gamma   90.00
#
_symmetry.space_group_name_H-M   'P 1'
#
loop_
_entity.id
_entity.type
_entity.pdbx_description
1 polymer ?
#
loop_
_entity_poly.entity_id
_entity_poly.type
_entity_poly.pdbx_seq_one_letter_code
_entity_poly.pdbx_strand_id
1 'polypeptide(L)'
;MDAAAPSLADEWAYVSAQTASGLGPDLYERLVQPSSERLAAPFARRTVYYHGCECLDAKAPIIARLPNLRRFHVSPWSSVAAAVRTFGSSVVLEVHAHPGEVFFGASRADMRRSLERLVAEAEGAAIDLNLSDIHSVNGRPGLLGVWAEEAREAGARR
;
A
#
# COMPACT_ATOMS: atom_id res chain seq x y z
N MET A 1 -29.53 25.71 -9.48
CA MET A 1 -29.13 25.03 -8.25
C MET A 1 -27.59 25.09 -8.22
N ASP A 2 -27.06 25.99 -7.41
CA ASP A 2 -25.62 26.04 -7.22
C ASP A 2 -25.18 24.73 -6.53
N ALA A 3 -24.31 23.96 -7.16
CA ALA A 3 -23.70 22.81 -6.50
C ALA A 3 -22.94 23.34 -5.29
N ALA A 4 -23.24 22.81 -4.10
CA ALA A 4 -22.49 23.15 -2.91
C ALA A 4 -21.00 22.90 -3.16
N ALA A 5 -20.16 23.84 -2.75
CA ALA A 5 -18.71 23.68 -2.88
C ALA A 5 -18.28 22.36 -2.18
N PRO A 6 -17.38 21.56 -2.77
CA PRO A 6 -16.93 20.32 -2.17
C PRO A 6 -16.32 20.59 -0.80
N SER A 7 -16.73 19.79 0.18
CA SER A 7 -16.19 19.84 1.55
C SER A 7 -15.00 18.89 1.66
N LEU A 8 -13.98 19.23 2.44
CA LEU A 8 -12.88 18.31 2.77
C LEU A 8 -13.39 16.98 3.34
N ALA A 9 -14.54 17.01 4.03
CA ALA A 9 -15.17 15.80 4.55
C ALA A 9 -15.63 14.82 3.44
N ASP A 10 -15.74 15.29 2.20
CA ASP A 10 -16.18 14.53 1.03
C ASP A 10 -15.01 14.10 0.13
N GLU A 11 -13.79 14.49 0.48
CA GLU A 11 -12.56 14.19 -0.27
C GLU A 11 -11.73 13.08 0.38
N TRP A 12 -10.82 12.51 -0.39
CA TRP A 12 -9.82 11.56 0.10
C TRP A 12 -8.65 12.29 0.73
N ALA A 13 -8.13 11.75 1.83
CA ALA A 13 -6.86 12.19 2.39
C ALA A 13 -5.73 11.25 2.01
N TYR A 14 -4.63 11.82 1.54
CA TYR A 14 -3.35 11.14 1.42
C TYR A 14 -2.48 11.55 2.60
N VAL A 15 -2.18 10.59 3.47
CA VAL A 15 -1.29 10.79 4.63
C VAL A 15 0.00 10.04 4.40
N SER A 16 1.12 10.72 4.46
CA SER A 16 2.43 10.15 4.22
C SER A 16 3.43 10.63 5.28
N ALA A 17 4.29 9.73 5.73
CA ALA A 17 5.36 10.03 6.69
C ALA A 17 6.69 9.40 6.26
N GLN A 18 7.05 9.52 4.98
CA GLN A 18 8.26 8.92 4.40
C GLN A 18 9.55 9.36 5.11
N THR A 19 9.60 10.60 5.61
CA THR A 19 10.74 11.12 6.39
C THR A 19 10.88 10.46 7.77
N ALA A 20 9.88 9.72 8.21
CA ALA A 20 9.87 9.00 9.48
C ALA A 20 10.45 7.58 9.40
N SER A 21 11.02 7.17 8.26
CA SER A 21 11.55 5.82 8.05
C SER A 21 12.58 5.38 9.09
N GLY A 22 13.43 6.31 9.54
CA GLY A 22 14.43 6.06 10.57
C GLY A 22 13.91 6.02 12.01
N LEU A 23 12.62 6.32 12.25
CA LEU A 23 12.04 6.30 13.59
C LEU A 23 11.55 4.91 13.95
N GLY A 24 11.88 4.44 15.14
CA GLY A 24 11.23 3.27 15.73
C GLY A 24 9.76 3.54 16.08
N PRO A 25 8.96 2.49 16.36
CA PRO A 25 7.52 2.62 16.59
C PRO A 25 7.17 3.61 17.70
N ASP A 26 7.88 3.59 18.83
CA ASP A 26 7.62 4.48 19.96
C ASP A 26 7.82 5.96 19.63
N LEU A 27 8.90 6.27 18.90
CA LEU A 27 9.15 7.64 18.44
C LEU A 27 8.16 8.05 17.36
N TYR A 28 7.82 7.15 16.46
CA TYR A 28 6.79 7.37 15.46
C TYR A 28 5.45 7.72 16.13
N GLU A 29 5.03 6.92 17.11
CA GLU A 29 3.79 7.14 17.86
C GLU A 29 3.75 8.51 18.54
N ARG A 30 4.85 8.91 19.16
CA ARG A 30 4.93 10.17 19.92
C ARG A 30 5.03 11.41 19.04
N LEU A 31 5.77 11.34 17.94
CA LEU A 31 6.15 12.52 17.16
C LEU A 31 5.35 12.66 15.86
N VAL A 32 4.97 11.56 15.23
CA VAL A 32 4.37 11.56 13.88
C VAL A 32 2.87 11.29 13.93
N GLN A 33 2.45 10.27 14.69
CA GLN A 33 1.05 9.84 14.73
C GLN A 33 0.06 10.99 15.06
N PRO A 34 0.31 11.87 16.07
CA PRO A 34 -0.63 12.96 16.37
C PRO A 34 -0.82 13.96 15.22
N SER A 35 0.22 14.17 14.41
CA SER A 35 0.13 15.03 13.23
C SER A 35 -0.65 14.35 12.10
N SER A 36 -0.42 13.06 11.90
CA SER A 36 -1.16 12.25 10.93
C SER A 36 -2.66 12.19 11.26
N GLU A 37 -3.01 12.05 12.53
CA GLU A 37 -4.41 12.08 12.99
C GLU A 37 -5.06 13.44 12.75
N ARG A 38 -4.36 14.54 13.04
CA ARG A 38 -4.88 15.90 12.75
C ARG A 38 -5.08 16.14 11.26
N LEU A 39 -4.19 15.61 10.40
CA LEU A 39 -4.34 15.70 8.95
C LEU A 39 -5.51 14.87 8.44
N ALA A 40 -5.74 13.69 9.01
CA ALA A 40 -6.82 12.79 8.61
C ALA A 40 -8.22 13.24 9.09
N ALA A 41 -8.30 13.92 10.23
CA ALA A 41 -9.57 14.28 10.89
C ALA A 41 -10.58 15.05 10.02
N PRO A 42 -10.19 16.04 9.19
CA PRO A 42 -11.12 16.76 8.33
C PRO A 42 -11.80 15.88 7.26
N PHE A 43 -11.22 14.72 6.94
CA PHE A 43 -11.72 13.78 5.93
C PHE A 43 -12.60 12.68 6.54
N ALA A 44 -13.29 12.99 7.61
CA ALA A 44 -13.98 12.02 8.46
C ALA A 44 -15.10 11.21 7.78
N ARG A 45 -15.62 11.66 6.63
CA ARG A 45 -16.69 10.97 5.87
C ARG A 45 -16.18 10.11 4.72
N ARG A 46 -14.88 10.22 4.37
CA ARG A 46 -14.29 9.59 3.18
C ARG A 46 -13.14 8.68 3.57
N THR A 47 -12.23 8.50 2.69
CA THR A 47 -11.15 7.52 2.76
C THR A 47 -9.84 8.20 3.09
N VAL A 48 -9.19 7.72 4.12
CA VAL A 48 -7.79 8.02 4.40
C VAL A 48 -6.93 6.91 3.80
N TYR A 49 -5.99 7.30 2.94
CA TYR A 49 -4.93 6.44 2.41
C TYR A 49 -3.62 6.78 3.12
N TYR A 50 -3.02 5.78 3.77
CA TYR A 50 -1.70 5.92 4.37
C TYR A 50 -0.62 5.33 3.46
N HIS A 51 0.39 6.13 3.18
CA HIS A 51 1.53 5.74 2.35
C HIS A 51 2.86 5.85 3.11
N GLY A 52 3.72 4.83 2.99
CA GLY A 52 5.10 4.84 3.48
C GLY A 52 5.93 3.81 2.72
N CYS A 53 7.10 4.22 2.25
CA CYS A 53 7.96 3.40 1.38
C CYS A 53 8.94 2.50 2.14
N GLU A 54 8.92 2.53 3.47
CA GLU A 54 9.74 1.67 4.34
C GLU A 54 9.00 0.40 4.79
N CYS A 55 9.69 -0.44 5.57
CA CYS A 55 9.04 -1.51 6.30
C CYS A 55 8.13 -0.92 7.39
N LEU A 56 6.82 -1.07 7.24
CA LEU A 56 5.81 -0.52 8.13
C LEU A 56 5.30 -1.53 9.17
N ASP A 57 5.80 -2.75 9.19
CA ASP A 57 5.24 -3.85 10.00
C ASP A 57 5.08 -3.48 11.48
N ALA A 58 6.12 -2.89 12.08
CA ALA A 58 6.09 -2.49 13.48
C ALA A 58 5.26 -1.22 13.75
N LYS A 59 4.99 -0.41 12.73
CA LYS A 59 4.21 0.83 12.81
C LYS A 59 2.74 0.63 12.45
N ALA A 60 2.42 -0.44 11.73
CA ALA A 60 1.07 -0.72 11.23
C ALA A 60 -0.02 -0.69 12.32
N PRO A 61 0.17 -1.26 13.54
CA PRO A 61 -0.82 -1.17 14.61
C PRO A 61 -1.07 0.28 15.10
N ILE A 62 -0.06 1.14 15.03
CA ILE A 62 -0.18 2.56 15.39
C ILE A 62 -0.95 3.29 14.30
N ILE A 63 -0.57 3.08 13.03
CA ILE A 63 -1.20 3.67 11.85
C ILE A 63 -2.67 3.23 11.73
N ALA A 64 -3.00 2.02 12.12
CA ALA A 64 -4.38 1.51 12.12
C ALA A 64 -5.37 2.35 12.95
N ARG A 65 -4.88 3.19 13.85
CA ARG A 65 -5.70 4.12 14.66
C ARG A 65 -6.10 5.39 13.93
N LEU A 66 -5.58 5.62 12.71
CA LEU A 66 -5.98 6.77 11.91
C LEU A 66 -7.49 6.74 11.61
N PRO A 67 -8.19 7.86 11.81
CA PRO A 67 -9.62 7.93 11.52
C PRO A 67 -9.85 7.64 10.03
N ASN A 68 -10.84 6.80 9.73
CA ASN A 68 -11.27 6.45 8.37
C ASN A 68 -10.17 5.90 7.45
N LEU A 69 -9.16 5.27 8.01
CA LEU A 69 -8.17 4.53 7.21
C LEU A 69 -8.90 3.44 6.42
N ARG A 70 -8.79 3.49 5.10
CA ARG A 70 -9.43 2.55 4.16
C ARG A 70 -8.45 1.97 3.16
N ARG A 71 -7.27 2.55 3.04
CA ARG A 71 -6.21 2.08 2.16
C ARG A 71 -4.86 2.22 2.85
N PHE A 72 -4.06 1.18 2.78
CA PHE A 72 -2.74 1.12 3.41
C PHE A 72 -1.70 0.60 2.42
N HIS A 73 -0.58 1.32 2.31
CA HIS A 73 0.54 0.93 1.47
C HIS A 73 1.33 -0.21 2.14
N VAL A 74 1.43 -1.32 1.46
CA VAL A 74 2.33 -2.44 1.80
C VAL A 74 3.52 -2.40 0.85
N SER A 75 4.60 -1.78 1.30
CA SER A 75 5.82 -1.64 0.51
C SER A 75 6.46 -3.00 0.23
N PRO A 76 7.38 -3.10 -0.76
CA PRO A 76 8.13 -4.34 -1.01
C PRO A 76 8.97 -4.84 0.19
N TRP A 77 9.17 -3.98 1.18
CA TRP A 77 9.94 -4.27 2.40
C TRP A 77 9.06 -4.73 3.57
N SER A 78 7.74 -4.64 3.42
CA SER A 78 6.74 -4.99 4.44
C SER A 78 6.17 -6.38 4.21
N SER A 79 5.73 -7.03 5.28
CA SER A 79 5.05 -8.33 5.21
C SER A 79 3.57 -8.16 4.92
N VAL A 80 3.09 -8.72 3.80
CA VAL A 80 1.67 -8.76 3.46
C VAL A 80 0.88 -9.47 4.56
N ALA A 81 1.37 -10.61 5.05
CA ALA A 81 0.73 -11.35 6.13
C ALA A 81 0.64 -10.56 7.44
N ALA A 82 1.64 -9.71 7.76
CA ALA A 82 1.58 -8.82 8.93
C ALA A 82 0.52 -7.73 8.74
N ALA A 83 0.41 -7.15 7.55
CA ALA A 83 -0.63 -6.19 7.21
C ALA A 83 -2.03 -6.82 7.31
N VAL A 84 -2.23 -8.03 6.80
CA VAL A 84 -3.49 -8.78 6.91
C VAL A 84 -3.87 -9.00 8.38
N ARG A 85 -2.92 -9.41 9.22
CA ARG A 85 -3.19 -9.57 10.67
C ARG A 85 -3.61 -8.26 11.35
N THR A 86 -3.06 -7.13 10.91
CA THR A 86 -3.37 -5.83 11.50
C THR A 86 -4.70 -5.26 11.03
N PHE A 87 -5.00 -5.35 9.74
CA PHE A 87 -6.10 -4.64 9.10
C PHE A 87 -7.28 -5.54 8.71
N GLY A 88 -7.06 -6.83 8.56
CA GLY A 88 -8.09 -7.79 8.10
C GLY A 88 -8.69 -7.36 6.77
N SER A 89 -10.03 -7.45 6.68
CA SER A 89 -10.80 -7.05 5.49
C SER A 89 -11.28 -5.58 5.53
N SER A 90 -10.95 -4.82 6.59
CA SER A 90 -11.49 -3.46 6.80
C SER A 90 -10.75 -2.38 5.99
N VAL A 91 -9.55 -2.70 5.51
CA VAL A 91 -8.66 -1.79 4.78
C VAL A 91 -8.20 -2.48 3.49
N VAL A 92 -8.20 -1.76 2.38
CA VAL A 92 -7.59 -2.22 1.13
C VAL A 92 -6.07 -2.15 1.29
N LEU A 93 -5.38 -3.26 1.10
CA LEU A 93 -3.93 -3.32 1.11
C LEU A 93 -3.40 -3.07 -0.30
N GLU A 94 -2.70 -1.97 -0.49
CA GLU A 94 -2.00 -1.67 -1.73
C GLU A 94 -0.64 -2.35 -1.69
N VAL A 95 -0.56 -3.54 -2.26
CA VAL A 95 0.63 -4.40 -2.22
C VAL A 95 1.55 -4.08 -3.38
N HIS A 96 2.76 -3.67 -3.06
CA HIS A 96 3.78 -3.32 -4.06
C HIS A 96 4.77 -4.46 -4.29
N ALA A 97 4.84 -4.94 -5.53
CA ALA A 97 5.89 -5.84 -5.96
C ALA A 97 7.21 -5.08 -6.12
N HIS A 98 8.35 -5.76 -5.86
CA HIS A 98 9.65 -5.14 -5.99
C HIS A 98 10.04 -5.00 -7.48
N PRO A 99 10.18 -3.76 -8.02
CA PRO A 99 10.41 -3.56 -9.45
C PRO A 99 11.74 -4.14 -9.93
N GLY A 100 12.74 -4.21 -9.07
CA GLY A 100 14.01 -4.86 -9.36
C GLY A 100 13.86 -6.35 -9.71
N GLU A 101 12.94 -7.05 -9.07
CA GLU A 101 12.64 -8.45 -9.38
C GLU A 101 12.00 -8.61 -10.77
N VAL A 102 11.32 -7.59 -11.27
CA VAL A 102 10.68 -7.62 -12.60
C VAL A 102 11.69 -7.33 -13.72
N PHE A 103 12.51 -6.28 -13.57
CA PHE A 103 13.33 -5.76 -14.67
C PHE A 103 14.76 -6.30 -14.71
N PHE A 104 15.27 -6.87 -13.61
CA PHE A 104 16.67 -7.25 -13.47
C PHE A 104 16.89 -8.76 -13.32
N GLY A 105 16.15 -9.57 -14.05
CA GLY A 105 16.47 -10.97 -14.16
C GLY A 105 15.33 -11.96 -14.04
N ALA A 106 14.12 -11.52 -13.67
CA ALA A 106 12.99 -12.42 -13.56
C ALA A 106 12.53 -12.96 -14.93
N SER A 107 12.25 -14.23 -14.98
CA SER A 107 11.44 -14.82 -16.05
C SER A 107 9.95 -14.56 -15.79
N ARG A 108 9.12 -14.77 -16.81
CA ARG A 108 7.65 -14.72 -16.65
C ARG A 108 7.17 -15.67 -15.54
N ALA A 109 7.76 -16.85 -15.44
CA ALA A 109 7.44 -17.82 -14.40
C ALA A 109 7.84 -17.34 -12.98
N ASP A 110 8.92 -16.59 -12.84
CA ASP A 110 9.32 -15.99 -11.56
C ASP A 110 8.34 -14.92 -11.14
N MET A 111 7.93 -14.05 -12.06
CA MET A 111 6.91 -13.03 -11.82
C MET A 111 5.60 -13.65 -11.35
N ARG A 112 5.14 -14.69 -12.05
CA ARG A 112 3.92 -15.44 -11.68
C ARG A 112 4.04 -15.99 -10.25
N ARG A 113 5.09 -16.70 -9.92
CA ARG A 113 5.30 -17.27 -8.57
C ARG A 113 5.33 -16.19 -7.48
N SER A 114 5.97 -15.05 -7.75
CA SER A 114 6.01 -13.93 -6.81
C SER A 114 4.63 -13.35 -6.57
N LEU A 115 3.85 -13.12 -7.63
CA LEU A 115 2.49 -12.59 -7.54
C LEU A 115 1.51 -13.57 -6.87
N GLU A 116 1.58 -14.86 -7.20
CA GLU A 116 0.78 -15.91 -6.56
C GLU A 116 1.07 -15.99 -5.06
N ARG A 117 2.33 -15.84 -4.65
CA ARG A 117 2.72 -15.77 -3.24
C ARG A 117 2.09 -14.55 -2.55
N LEU A 118 2.20 -13.34 -3.13
CA LEU A 118 1.61 -12.12 -2.57
C LEU A 118 0.10 -12.25 -2.40
N VAL A 119 -0.58 -12.83 -3.39
CA VAL A 119 -2.02 -13.07 -3.36
C VAL A 119 -2.39 -14.10 -2.27
N ALA A 120 -1.61 -15.15 -2.12
CA ALA A 120 -1.84 -16.16 -1.07
C ALA A 120 -1.61 -15.59 0.33
N GLU A 121 -0.54 -14.81 0.54
CA GLU A 121 -0.28 -14.12 1.81
C GLU A 121 -1.38 -13.10 2.17
N ALA A 122 -2.09 -12.58 1.18
CA ALA A 122 -3.19 -11.63 1.34
C ALA A 122 -4.57 -12.28 1.48
N GLU A 123 -4.65 -13.58 1.72
CA GLU A 123 -5.92 -14.28 1.84
C GLU A 123 -6.81 -13.64 2.91
N GLY A 124 -8.07 -13.37 2.55
CA GLY A 124 -9.06 -12.74 3.43
C GLY A 124 -9.04 -11.21 3.46
N ALA A 125 -8.05 -10.54 2.84
CA ALA A 125 -8.00 -9.08 2.74
C ALA A 125 -8.35 -8.58 1.33
N ALA A 126 -8.89 -7.38 1.18
CA ALA A 126 -8.98 -6.71 -0.13
C ALA A 126 -7.60 -6.17 -0.52
N ILE A 127 -7.14 -6.45 -1.73
CA ILE A 127 -5.84 -6.00 -2.21
C ILE A 127 -5.89 -5.35 -3.58
N ASP A 128 -4.96 -4.40 -3.80
CA ASP A 128 -4.53 -3.97 -5.12
C ASP A 128 -3.06 -4.39 -5.30
N LEU A 129 -2.72 -4.93 -6.47
CA LEU A 129 -1.34 -5.22 -6.82
C LEU A 129 -0.76 -4.06 -7.62
N ASN A 130 0.34 -3.52 -7.16
CA ASN A 130 1.03 -2.38 -7.76
C ASN A 130 2.48 -2.70 -8.09
N LEU A 131 2.98 -2.04 -9.12
CA LEU A 131 4.39 -2.00 -9.48
C LEU A 131 4.81 -0.54 -9.61
N SER A 132 5.47 -0.01 -8.60
CA SER A 132 5.88 1.39 -8.52
C SER A 132 7.38 1.53 -8.29
N ASP A 133 7.85 2.79 -8.18
CA ASP A 133 9.26 3.14 -7.98
C ASP A 133 10.18 2.57 -9.06
N ILE A 134 9.69 2.56 -10.30
CA ILE A 134 10.42 2.05 -11.46
C ILE A 134 11.41 3.11 -11.93
N HIS A 135 12.65 3.01 -11.51
CA HIS A 135 13.72 3.93 -11.97
C HIS A 135 14.21 3.59 -13.37
N SER A 136 14.12 2.33 -13.78
CA SER A 136 14.56 1.87 -15.09
C SER A 136 13.84 0.59 -15.49
N VAL A 137 13.44 0.52 -16.74
CA VAL A 137 12.91 -0.71 -17.35
C VAL A 137 14.01 -1.60 -17.94
N ASN A 138 15.29 -1.22 -17.74
CA ASN A 138 16.47 -1.96 -18.20
C ASN A 138 16.39 -2.37 -19.68
N GLY A 139 15.96 -1.45 -20.57
CA GLY A 139 15.75 -1.71 -22.00
C GLY A 139 14.62 -2.70 -22.32
N ARG A 140 13.79 -3.10 -21.35
CA ARG A 140 12.76 -4.12 -21.48
C ARG A 140 11.36 -3.62 -21.12
N PRO A 141 10.83 -2.57 -21.77
CA PRO A 141 9.54 -1.97 -21.43
C PRO A 141 8.36 -2.95 -21.58
N GLY A 142 8.46 -3.94 -22.46
CA GLY A 142 7.44 -4.97 -22.63
C GLY A 142 7.17 -5.80 -21.39
N LEU A 143 8.08 -5.84 -20.41
CA LEU A 143 7.88 -6.55 -19.13
C LEU A 143 6.77 -5.93 -18.29
N LEU A 144 6.46 -4.64 -18.46
CA LEU A 144 5.30 -4.02 -17.82
C LEU A 144 4.00 -4.71 -18.19
N GLY A 145 3.81 -4.99 -19.51
CA GLY A 145 2.65 -5.71 -20.00
C GLY A 145 2.60 -7.14 -19.48
N VAL A 146 3.75 -7.85 -19.49
CA VAL A 146 3.84 -9.22 -18.97
C VAL A 146 3.48 -9.25 -17.48
N TRP A 147 4.05 -8.35 -16.68
CA TRP A 147 3.75 -8.27 -15.25
C TRP A 147 2.25 -7.99 -15.01
N ALA A 148 1.65 -7.05 -15.76
CA ALA A 148 0.24 -6.71 -15.60
C ALA A 148 -0.69 -7.87 -15.98
N GLU A 149 -0.32 -8.70 -16.97
CA GLU A 149 -1.04 -9.93 -17.32
C GLU A 149 -0.99 -10.93 -16.16
N GLU A 150 0.21 -11.23 -15.66
CA GLU A 150 0.40 -12.17 -14.54
C GLU A 150 -0.29 -11.70 -13.26
N ALA A 151 -0.28 -10.39 -12.98
CA ALA A 151 -0.97 -9.82 -11.82
C ALA A 151 -2.50 -10.00 -11.92
N ARG A 152 -3.09 -9.79 -13.10
CA ARG A 152 -4.52 -10.04 -13.35
C ARG A 152 -4.86 -11.51 -13.22
N GLU A 153 -4.04 -12.41 -13.76
CA GLU A 153 -4.25 -13.85 -13.66
C GLU A 153 -4.15 -14.33 -12.19
N ALA A 154 -3.17 -13.84 -11.43
CA ALA A 154 -3.03 -14.17 -10.01
C ALA A 154 -4.25 -13.70 -9.19
N GLY A 155 -4.73 -12.49 -9.44
CA GLY A 155 -5.92 -11.95 -8.78
C GLY A 155 -7.22 -12.65 -9.14
N ALA A 156 -7.35 -13.14 -10.39
CA ALA A 156 -8.56 -13.84 -10.86
C ALA A 156 -8.72 -15.26 -10.26
N ARG A 157 -7.64 -15.85 -9.72
CA ARG A 157 -7.66 -17.19 -9.10
C ARG A 157 -8.02 -17.18 -7.60
N ARG A 158 -8.33 -16.00 -7.07
CA ARG A 158 -8.61 -15.75 -5.68
C ARG A 158 -10.06 -16.03 -5.23
#